data_8a3b5a539f0a3dab67ce548588e616e1
#
_entry.id   8a3b5a539f0a3dab67ce548588e616e1
#
_cell.length_a   1.000
_cell.length_b   1.000
_cell.length_c   1.000
_cell.angle_alpha   90.00
_cell.angle_beta   90.00
_cell.angle_gamma   90.00
#
_symmetry.space_group_name_H-M   'P 1'
#
loop_
_entity.id
_entity.type
_entity.pdbx_description
1 polymer ?
#
loop_
_entity_poly.entity_id
_entity_poly.type
_entity_poly.pdbx_seq_one_letter_code
_entity_poly.pdbx_strand_id
1 'polypeptide(L)'
;QREASEGRGDEMGIGDILRENAKVRVDRKVGEGDEVMVGGLSLEVIHTPGHTRDAICLLTEDRIFTGDTLMIGLCGRTDLPGGSTEMMYNSIFQKLQSLRDDLLLYPAHDYKGNINSAVGYEKVNNPFFRPRRLNEFVEFVRGVFPPPKGAGMQCGVMEAKATIGTPPTTGPLMGEICI
;
A
#
# COMPACT_ATOMS: atom_id res chain seq x y z
N GLN A 1 6.50 -28.66 46.70
CA GLN A 1 6.99 -28.33 45.33
C GLN A 1 5.76 -28.03 44.51
N ARG A 2 5.56 -26.72 44.20
CA ARG A 2 4.56 -26.25 43.24
C ARG A 2 5.33 -25.82 42.01
N GLU A 3 5.16 -26.52 40.92
CA GLU A 3 5.66 -26.15 39.60
C GLU A 3 4.84 -24.95 39.10
N ALA A 4 5.55 -23.85 38.80
CA ALA A 4 4.99 -22.72 38.14
C ALA A 4 4.82 -23.08 36.65
N SER A 5 3.57 -23.15 36.18
CA SER A 5 3.24 -23.22 34.77
C SER A 5 3.49 -21.84 34.15
N GLU A 6 4.57 -21.69 33.41
CA GLU A 6 4.79 -20.54 32.54
C GLU A 6 3.71 -20.52 31.47
N GLY A 7 2.79 -19.57 31.59
CA GLY A 7 1.84 -19.23 30.53
C GLY A 7 2.61 -18.64 29.35
N ARG A 8 2.72 -19.41 28.25
CA ARG A 8 3.04 -18.86 26.93
C ARG A 8 1.89 -17.93 26.57
N GLY A 9 2.16 -16.66 26.55
CA GLY A 9 1.28 -15.70 25.88
C GLY A 9 1.23 -16.09 24.41
N ASP A 10 0.05 -16.53 23.95
CA ASP A 10 -0.20 -16.78 22.55
C ASP A 10 -0.11 -15.45 21.81
N GLU A 11 1.04 -15.19 21.17
CA GLU A 11 1.17 -14.11 20.22
C GLU A 11 0.25 -14.44 19.03
N MET A 12 -0.83 -13.69 18.90
CA MET A 12 -1.79 -13.79 17.81
C MET A 12 -1.07 -13.56 16.49
N GLY A 13 -0.96 -14.62 15.68
CA GLY A 13 -0.27 -14.55 14.39
C GLY A 13 -1.03 -13.68 13.39
N ILE A 14 -0.32 -13.10 12.42
CA ILE A 14 -0.91 -12.30 11.33
C ILE A 14 -2.08 -13.03 10.64
N GLY A 15 -2.01 -14.37 10.54
CA GLY A 15 -3.10 -15.19 9.99
C GLY A 15 -4.37 -15.18 10.83
N ASP A 16 -4.26 -14.99 12.13
CA ASP A 16 -5.41 -14.93 13.04
C ASP A 16 -6.04 -13.53 13.01
N ILE A 17 -5.22 -12.48 12.92
CA ILE A 17 -5.65 -11.10 12.70
C ILE A 17 -6.43 -11.00 11.37
N LEU A 18 -5.95 -11.63 10.29
CA LEU A 18 -6.63 -11.62 8.98
C LEU A 18 -7.96 -12.41 9.01
N ARG A 19 -8.08 -13.46 9.82
CA ARG A 19 -9.34 -14.19 10.01
C ARG A 19 -10.33 -13.44 10.89
N GLU A 20 -9.83 -12.70 11.86
CA GLU A 20 -10.66 -11.90 12.76
C GLU A 20 -11.21 -10.64 12.07
N ASN A 21 -10.49 -10.07 11.11
CA ASN A 21 -10.97 -8.97 10.25
C ASN A 21 -12.23 -9.32 9.45
N ALA A 22 -12.54 -10.60 9.24
CA ALA A 22 -13.81 -11.04 8.66
C ALA A 22 -15.04 -10.67 9.53
N LYS A 23 -14.83 -10.26 10.78
CA LYS A 23 -15.87 -9.85 11.73
C LYS A 23 -15.91 -8.34 11.98
N VAL A 24 -15.05 -7.56 11.32
CA VAL A 24 -15.07 -6.10 11.48
C VAL A 24 -16.36 -5.55 10.89
N ARG A 25 -17.08 -4.78 11.70
CA ARG A 25 -18.26 -4.06 11.23
C ARG A 25 -17.80 -2.94 10.30
N VAL A 26 -18.30 -2.95 9.08
CA VAL A 26 -18.07 -1.90 8.08
C VAL A 26 -19.28 -0.99 8.05
N ASP A 27 -19.12 0.28 8.42
CA ASP A 27 -20.20 1.26 8.40
C ASP A 27 -20.32 1.95 7.04
N ARG A 28 -19.22 2.13 6.30
CA ARG A 28 -19.20 2.72 4.98
C ARG A 28 -18.08 2.08 4.14
N LYS A 29 -18.36 1.87 2.86
CA LYS A 29 -17.36 1.54 1.85
C LYS A 29 -17.03 2.79 1.04
N VAL A 30 -15.77 2.98 0.69
CA VAL A 30 -15.29 4.10 -0.10
C VAL A 30 -14.44 3.60 -1.27
N GLY A 31 -14.36 4.38 -2.32
CA GLY A 31 -13.57 4.11 -3.51
C GLY A 31 -12.83 5.34 -4.00
N GLU A 32 -12.20 5.22 -5.16
CA GLU A 32 -11.47 6.30 -5.82
C GLU A 32 -12.35 7.53 -6.04
N GLY A 33 -11.90 8.70 -5.59
CA GLY A 33 -12.59 9.98 -5.76
C GLY A 33 -13.76 10.22 -4.79
N ASP A 34 -14.04 9.28 -3.87
CA ASP A 34 -15.03 9.52 -2.83
C ASP A 34 -14.54 10.56 -1.84
N GLU A 35 -15.48 11.28 -1.23
CA GLU A 35 -15.20 12.20 -0.14
C GLU A 35 -15.66 11.67 1.20
N VAL A 36 -14.80 11.77 2.21
CA VAL A 36 -15.08 11.43 3.61
C VAL A 36 -15.02 12.70 4.44
N MET A 37 -16.15 13.05 5.07
CA MET A 37 -16.22 14.22 5.94
C MET A 37 -15.83 13.87 7.38
N VAL A 38 -14.86 14.61 7.94
CA VAL A 38 -14.47 14.52 9.34
C VAL A 38 -14.63 15.91 9.98
N GLY A 39 -15.75 16.13 10.65
CA GLY A 39 -16.14 17.46 11.10
C GLY A 39 -16.31 18.40 9.91
N GLY A 40 -15.51 19.45 9.84
CA GLY A 40 -15.51 20.42 8.73
C GLY A 40 -14.49 20.13 7.63
N LEU A 41 -13.74 19.03 7.73
CA LEU A 41 -12.72 18.66 6.74
C LEU A 41 -13.27 17.65 5.75
N SER A 42 -13.05 17.90 4.45
CA SER A 42 -13.23 16.92 3.39
C SER A 42 -11.92 16.20 3.11
N LEU A 43 -11.99 14.87 3.04
CA LEU A 43 -10.89 13.97 2.74
C LEU A 43 -11.24 13.24 1.42
N GLU A 44 -10.55 13.57 0.33
CA GLU A 44 -10.67 12.86 -0.94
C GLU A 44 -9.92 11.53 -0.86
N VAL A 45 -10.57 10.45 -1.27
CA VAL A 45 -10.00 9.11 -1.31
C VAL A 45 -9.24 8.90 -2.62
N ILE A 46 -7.96 8.61 -2.52
CA ILE A 46 -7.12 8.17 -3.65
C ILE A 46 -6.77 6.71 -3.41
N HIS A 47 -7.31 5.79 -4.22
CA HIS A 47 -6.98 4.37 -4.13
C HIS A 47 -5.55 4.14 -4.62
N THR A 48 -4.67 3.68 -3.73
CA THR A 48 -3.23 3.51 -3.97
C THR A 48 -2.76 2.09 -3.63
N PRO A 49 -3.26 1.07 -4.34
CA PRO A 49 -2.91 -0.31 -4.06
C PRO A 49 -1.41 -0.57 -4.29
N GLY A 50 -0.86 -1.52 -3.54
CA GLY A 50 0.54 -1.91 -3.68
C GLY A 50 1.09 -2.53 -2.40
N HIS A 51 1.02 -1.83 -1.27
CA HIS A 51 1.30 -2.43 0.04
C HIS A 51 0.22 -3.45 0.41
N THR A 52 -1.04 -3.06 0.26
CA THR A 52 -2.22 -3.94 0.26
C THR A 52 -3.08 -3.60 -0.98
N ARG A 53 -4.08 -4.44 -1.28
CA ARG A 53 -5.00 -4.20 -2.41
C ARG A 53 -5.96 -3.05 -2.16
N ASP A 54 -6.31 -2.82 -0.91
CA ASP A 54 -7.26 -1.84 -0.41
C ASP A 54 -6.58 -0.56 0.13
N ALA A 55 -5.28 -0.42 -0.05
CA ALA A 55 -4.55 0.76 0.40
C ALA A 55 -5.09 2.04 -0.24
N ILE A 56 -5.29 3.06 0.57
CA ILE A 56 -5.73 4.40 0.15
C ILE A 56 -4.80 5.48 0.69
N CYS A 57 -4.76 6.59 -0.01
CA CYS A 57 -4.34 7.88 0.53
C CYS A 57 -5.56 8.76 0.74
N LEU A 58 -5.50 9.65 1.72
CA LEU A 58 -6.54 10.63 2.00
C LEU A 58 -5.98 12.03 1.78
N LEU A 59 -6.52 12.75 0.81
CA LEU A 59 -6.07 14.08 0.41
C LEU A 59 -7.00 15.16 0.99
N THR A 60 -6.40 16.20 1.55
CA THR A 60 -7.08 17.43 1.92
C THR A 60 -6.53 18.61 1.13
N GLU A 61 -6.98 19.82 1.43
CA GLU A 61 -6.52 21.05 0.76
C GLU A 61 -4.98 21.24 0.87
N ASP A 62 -4.38 20.93 2.03
CA ASP A 62 -2.98 21.25 2.35
C ASP A 62 -2.08 20.03 2.65
N ARG A 63 -2.66 18.84 2.76
CA ARG A 63 -1.93 17.65 3.15
C ARG A 63 -2.48 16.36 2.58
N ILE A 64 -1.65 15.32 2.63
CA ILE A 64 -2.03 13.97 2.24
C ILE A 64 -1.58 12.98 3.32
N PHE A 65 -2.49 12.08 3.71
CA PHE A 65 -2.21 10.92 4.56
C PHE A 65 -1.97 9.72 3.66
N THR A 66 -0.74 9.23 3.62
CA THR A 66 -0.31 8.24 2.61
C THR A 66 -0.33 6.80 3.10
N GLY A 67 -0.65 6.59 4.39
CA GLY A 67 -0.55 5.25 4.96
C GLY A 67 0.84 4.66 4.75
N ASP A 68 0.90 3.39 4.37
CA ASP A 68 2.14 2.70 4.00
C ASP A 68 2.39 2.68 2.48
N THR A 69 1.57 3.35 1.68
CA THR A 69 1.85 3.51 0.25
C THR A 69 3.15 4.29 0.05
N LEU A 70 3.28 5.42 0.76
CA LEU A 70 4.47 6.25 0.70
C LEU A 70 4.87 6.72 2.09
N MET A 71 6.08 6.40 2.48
CA MET A 71 6.70 6.84 3.73
C MET A 71 7.83 7.84 3.45
N ILE A 72 8.39 8.44 4.50
CA ILE A 72 9.48 9.42 4.37
C ILE A 72 10.77 8.69 3.94
N GLY A 73 11.19 8.93 2.69
CA GLY A 73 12.34 8.30 2.08
C GLY A 73 12.17 6.80 1.76
N LEU A 74 10.93 6.27 1.82
CA LEU A 74 10.65 4.85 1.64
C LEU A 74 9.24 4.67 1.04
N CYS A 75 8.89 3.45 0.62
CA CYS A 75 7.51 3.00 0.42
C CYS A 75 7.22 1.74 1.22
N GLY A 76 5.96 1.37 1.35
CA GLY A 76 5.57 0.11 2.00
C GLY A 76 6.07 -1.11 1.25
N ARG A 77 6.29 -2.20 1.98
CA ARG A 77 6.61 -3.51 1.39
C ARG A 77 5.47 -3.99 0.51
N THR A 78 5.81 -4.69 -0.53
CA THR A 78 4.85 -5.21 -1.52
C THR A 78 4.86 -6.74 -1.60
N ASP A 79 5.64 -7.40 -0.77
CA ASP A 79 5.84 -8.85 -0.70
C ASP A 79 4.96 -9.54 0.36
N LEU A 80 4.08 -8.79 1.01
CA LEU A 80 3.10 -9.30 1.95
C LEU A 80 1.85 -9.84 1.22
N PRO A 81 1.03 -10.71 1.86
CA PRO A 81 -0.21 -11.19 1.28
C PRO A 81 -1.11 -10.03 0.82
N GLY A 82 -1.49 -10.02 -0.46
CA GLY A 82 -2.27 -8.93 -1.06
C GLY A 82 -1.44 -7.77 -1.61
N GLY A 83 -0.13 -7.74 -1.37
CA GLY A 83 0.78 -6.75 -1.95
C GLY A 83 1.10 -7.00 -3.43
N SER A 84 1.49 -5.93 -4.14
CA SER A 84 1.95 -6.00 -5.54
C SER A 84 2.87 -4.82 -5.86
N THR A 85 4.06 -5.13 -6.33
CA THR A 85 5.04 -4.12 -6.72
C THR A 85 4.59 -3.34 -7.96
N GLU A 86 3.90 -3.99 -8.90
CA GLU A 86 3.34 -3.34 -10.09
C GLU A 86 2.23 -2.34 -9.72
N MET A 87 1.34 -2.72 -8.79
CA MET A 87 0.31 -1.81 -8.29
C MET A 87 0.95 -0.63 -7.55
N MET A 88 1.98 -0.87 -6.72
CA MET A 88 2.74 0.19 -6.03
C MET A 88 3.37 1.16 -7.04
N TYR A 89 3.98 0.64 -8.10
CA TYR A 89 4.52 1.46 -9.18
C TYR A 89 3.46 2.39 -9.78
N ASN A 90 2.30 1.84 -10.13
CA ASN A 90 1.20 2.63 -10.69
C ASN A 90 0.69 3.68 -9.69
N SER A 91 0.53 3.31 -8.42
CA SER A 91 0.12 4.24 -7.36
C SER A 91 1.08 5.42 -7.21
N ILE A 92 2.38 5.16 -7.22
CA ILE A 92 3.40 6.20 -7.09
C ILE A 92 3.45 7.07 -8.37
N PHE A 93 3.63 6.46 -9.54
CA PHE A 93 3.97 7.21 -10.76
C PHE A 93 2.76 7.75 -11.52
N GLN A 94 1.57 7.16 -11.39
CA GLN A 94 0.37 7.63 -12.06
C GLN A 94 -0.51 8.53 -11.18
N LYS A 95 -0.41 8.40 -9.84
CA LYS A 95 -1.24 9.15 -8.91
C LYS A 95 -0.43 10.12 -8.05
N LEU A 96 0.46 9.62 -7.21
CA LEU A 96 1.18 10.48 -6.26
C LEU A 96 2.16 11.44 -6.94
N GLN A 97 2.76 11.04 -8.07
CA GLN A 97 3.67 11.91 -8.83
C GLN A 97 3.01 13.17 -9.37
N SER A 98 1.70 13.16 -9.65
CA SER A 98 0.96 14.31 -10.17
C SER A 98 0.49 15.29 -9.10
N LEU A 99 0.58 14.94 -7.83
CA LEU A 99 0.15 15.80 -6.73
C LEU A 99 1.02 17.06 -6.62
N ARG A 100 0.48 18.11 -6.01
CA ARG A 100 1.19 19.38 -5.77
C ARG A 100 2.37 19.16 -4.81
N ASP A 101 3.44 19.88 -5.04
CA ASP A 101 4.70 19.74 -4.28
C ASP A 101 4.61 20.35 -2.86
N ASP A 102 3.71 21.29 -2.64
CA ASP A 102 3.50 22.00 -1.38
C ASP A 102 2.67 21.22 -0.35
N LEU A 103 2.07 20.09 -0.74
CA LEU A 103 1.31 19.25 0.18
C LEU A 103 2.21 18.66 1.27
N LEU A 104 1.78 18.78 2.53
CA LEU A 104 2.40 18.05 3.64
C LEU A 104 2.05 16.57 3.54
N LEU A 105 3.03 15.71 3.72
CA LEU A 105 2.90 14.25 3.64
C LEU A 105 2.96 13.64 5.04
N TYR A 106 1.92 12.89 5.41
CA TYR A 106 1.83 12.16 6.68
C TYR A 106 1.72 10.66 6.41
N PRO A 107 2.77 9.88 6.66
CA PRO A 107 2.73 8.43 6.54
C PRO A 107 2.12 7.78 7.79
N ALA A 108 1.76 6.47 7.68
CA ALA A 108 1.36 5.68 8.85
C ALA A 108 2.56 5.32 9.74
N HIS A 109 3.72 5.12 9.14
CA HIS A 109 4.93 4.75 9.85
C HIS A 109 6.11 5.64 9.48
N ASP A 110 6.95 5.95 10.46
CA ASP A 110 8.30 6.47 10.26
C ASP A 110 9.27 5.81 11.24
N TYR A 111 10.44 5.41 10.74
CA TYR A 111 11.45 4.69 11.52
C TYR A 111 12.61 5.58 11.96
N LYS A 112 12.54 6.90 11.67
CA LYS A 112 13.61 7.86 11.93
C LYS A 112 13.19 9.00 12.88
N GLY A 113 11.93 8.99 13.33
CA GLY A 113 11.39 10.00 14.24
C GLY A 113 10.89 11.27 13.57
N ASN A 114 10.66 11.23 12.24
CA ASN A 114 10.02 12.33 11.53
C ASN A 114 8.50 12.23 11.70
N ILE A 115 7.84 13.39 11.80
CA ILE A 115 6.37 13.45 11.90
C ILE A 115 5.72 13.55 10.52
N ASN A 116 6.32 14.35 9.63
CA ASN A 116 5.84 14.61 8.27
C ASN A 116 6.99 14.93 7.32
N SER A 117 6.65 14.99 6.05
CA SER A 117 7.51 15.47 4.96
C SER A 117 6.67 16.38 4.04
N ALA A 118 7.16 16.67 2.87
CA ALA A 118 6.40 17.34 1.80
C ALA A 118 6.47 16.50 0.52
N VAL A 119 5.39 16.48 -0.27
CA VAL A 119 5.34 15.73 -1.53
C VAL A 119 6.49 16.12 -2.45
N GLY A 120 6.77 17.41 -2.60
CA GLY A 120 7.89 17.90 -3.42
C GLY A 120 9.26 17.44 -2.90
N TYR A 121 9.44 17.40 -1.58
CA TYR A 121 10.68 16.88 -1.00
C TYR A 121 10.84 15.38 -1.29
N GLU A 122 9.78 14.59 -1.14
CA GLU A 122 9.80 13.16 -1.44
C GLU A 122 10.04 12.88 -2.93
N LYS A 123 9.45 13.64 -3.85
CA LYS A 123 9.71 13.51 -5.29
C LYS A 123 11.18 13.64 -5.65
N VAL A 124 11.93 14.49 -4.94
CA VAL A 124 13.35 14.73 -5.18
C VAL A 124 14.24 13.74 -4.43
N ASN A 125 13.91 13.45 -3.17
CA ASN A 125 14.83 12.76 -2.25
C ASN A 125 14.48 11.29 -2.01
N ASN A 126 13.20 10.90 -2.17
CA ASN A 126 12.78 9.53 -1.96
C ASN A 126 13.20 8.65 -3.15
N PRO A 127 14.04 7.61 -2.94
CA PRO A 127 14.50 6.76 -4.03
C PRO A 127 13.36 6.01 -4.75
N PHE A 128 12.20 5.84 -4.14
CA PHE A 128 11.04 5.20 -4.75
C PHE A 128 10.26 6.13 -5.71
N PHE A 129 10.46 7.45 -5.61
CA PHE A 129 9.93 8.42 -6.57
C PHE A 129 10.83 8.67 -7.78
N ARG A 130 12.05 8.15 -7.79
CA ARG A 130 12.97 8.35 -8.94
C ARG A 130 12.36 7.71 -10.18
N PRO A 131 12.21 8.47 -11.30
CA PRO A 131 11.66 7.94 -12.54
C PRO A 131 12.46 6.73 -13.02
N ARG A 132 11.76 5.64 -13.32
CA ARG A 132 12.33 4.40 -13.85
C ARG A 132 11.25 3.60 -14.55
N ARG A 133 11.65 2.59 -15.32
CA ARG A 133 10.70 1.65 -15.93
C ARG A 133 10.18 0.68 -14.86
N LEU A 134 9.03 0.06 -15.13
CA LEU A 134 8.42 -0.88 -14.20
C LEU A 134 9.36 -2.02 -13.78
N ASN A 135 10.04 -2.65 -14.75
CA ASN A 135 10.99 -3.73 -14.45
C ASN A 135 12.14 -3.27 -13.53
N GLU A 136 12.69 -2.08 -13.77
CA GLU A 136 13.74 -1.49 -12.93
C GLU A 136 13.22 -1.17 -11.52
N PHE A 137 11.96 -0.74 -11.40
CA PHE A 137 11.33 -0.52 -10.10
C PHE A 137 11.13 -1.83 -9.34
N VAL A 138 10.68 -2.89 -10.01
CA VAL A 138 10.53 -4.22 -9.41
C VAL A 138 11.87 -4.76 -8.90
N GLU A 139 12.93 -4.64 -9.67
CA GLU A 139 14.29 -5.05 -9.24
C GLU A 139 14.79 -4.21 -8.06
N PHE A 140 14.56 -2.90 -8.10
CA PHE A 140 14.93 -1.99 -7.02
C PHE A 140 14.20 -2.35 -5.71
N VAL A 141 12.89 -2.54 -5.75
CA VAL A 141 12.07 -2.92 -4.59
C VAL A 141 12.54 -4.26 -4.00
N ARG A 142 12.83 -5.25 -4.85
CA ARG A 142 13.39 -6.54 -4.41
C ARG A 142 14.75 -6.40 -3.74
N GLY A 143 15.57 -5.48 -4.18
CA GLY A 143 16.85 -5.18 -3.56
C GLY A 143 16.73 -4.55 -2.18
N VAL A 144 15.71 -3.71 -1.97
CA VAL A 144 15.44 -3.06 -0.68
C VAL A 144 14.71 -3.99 0.29
N PHE A 145 13.76 -4.77 -0.20
CA PHE A 145 12.97 -5.74 0.56
C PHE A 145 13.23 -7.17 0.05
N PRO A 146 14.38 -7.77 0.37
CA PRO A 146 14.67 -9.14 -0.08
C PRO A 146 13.69 -10.12 0.57
N PRO A 147 13.22 -11.13 -0.17
CA PRO A 147 12.37 -12.16 0.40
C PRO A 147 13.08 -12.88 1.56
N PRO A 148 12.34 -13.36 2.57
CA PRO A 148 12.93 -14.04 3.70
C PRO A 148 13.75 -15.26 3.22
N LYS A 149 14.96 -15.42 3.78
CA LYS A 149 15.86 -16.53 3.45
C LYS A 149 15.14 -17.86 3.75
N GLY A 150 14.83 -18.63 2.75
CA GLY A 150 14.14 -19.94 2.87
C GLY A 150 12.74 -20.00 2.25
N ALA A 151 12.19 -18.91 1.77
CA ALA A 151 11.02 -18.95 0.90
C ALA A 151 11.46 -19.47 -0.47
N GLY A 152 11.33 -20.79 -0.69
CA GLY A 152 11.57 -21.43 -1.98
C GLY A 152 10.77 -20.71 -3.05
N MET A 153 11.44 -20.33 -4.12
CA MET A 153 10.86 -19.72 -5.31
C MET A 153 9.83 -20.68 -5.93
N GLN A 154 8.58 -20.60 -5.49
CA GLN A 154 7.47 -21.06 -6.32
C GLN A 154 7.02 -19.88 -7.19
N CYS A 155 7.90 -19.52 -8.11
CA CYS A 155 7.49 -18.74 -9.28
C CYS A 155 6.75 -19.72 -10.21
N GLY A 156 5.44 -19.84 -10.02
CA GLY A 156 4.57 -20.43 -11.03
C GLY A 156 4.56 -19.49 -12.22
N VAL A 157 5.43 -19.73 -13.20
CA VAL A 157 5.31 -19.20 -14.53
C VAL A 157 4.03 -19.80 -15.10
N MET A 158 2.90 -19.11 -14.98
CA MET A 158 1.76 -19.36 -15.87
C MET A 158 2.20 -18.91 -17.26
N GLU A 159 2.62 -19.88 -18.09
CA GLU A 159 2.67 -19.70 -19.52
C GLU A 159 1.25 -19.36 -20.00
N ALA A 160 1.00 -18.07 -20.19
CA ALA A 160 -0.18 -17.61 -20.91
C ALA A 160 -0.01 -18.06 -22.37
N LYS A 161 -0.60 -19.21 -22.74
CA LYS A 161 -0.87 -19.52 -24.13
C LYS A 161 -1.75 -18.40 -24.68
N ALA A 162 -1.16 -17.57 -25.54
CA ALA A 162 -1.88 -16.55 -26.28
C ALA A 162 -2.89 -17.23 -27.20
N THR A 163 -4.13 -17.29 -26.75
CA THR A 163 -5.27 -17.49 -27.63
C THR A 163 -5.80 -16.11 -27.97
N ILE A 164 -5.67 -15.73 -29.25
CA ILE A 164 -6.22 -14.47 -29.78
C ILE A 164 -7.74 -14.59 -29.72
N GLY A 165 -8.33 -14.02 -28.71
CA GLY A 165 -9.77 -13.84 -28.52
C GLY A 165 -10.02 -12.37 -28.20
N THR A 166 -10.98 -11.78 -28.90
CA THR A 166 -11.46 -10.41 -28.81
C THR A 166 -11.54 -9.86 -27.39
N PRO A 167 -11.18 -8.57 -27.17
CA PRO A 167 -11.19 -7.97 -25.85
C PRO A 167 -12.62 -7.89 -25.30
N PRO A 168 -12.85 -8.21 -24.03
CA PRO A 168 -14.12 -7.94 -23.39
C PRO A 168 -14.26 -6.43 -23.16
N THR A 169 -15.42 -5.93 -23.53
CA THR A 169 -15.92 -4.58 -23.32
C THR A 169 -15.76 -4.13 -21.86
N THR A 170 -15.25 -2.93 -21.74
CA THR A 170 -15.07 -2.08 -20.57
C THR A 170 -16.18 -2.20 -19.52
N GLY A 171 -15.80 -2.68 -18.33
CA GLY A 171 -16.50 -2.42 -17.08
C GLY A 171 -15.47 -1.91 -16.06
N PRO A 172 -15.77 -0.88 -15.27
CA PRO A 172 -14.81 -0.37 -14.29
C PRO A 172 -14.57 -1.41 -13.20
N LEU A 173 -13.32 -1.79 -12.99
CA LEU A 173 -12.87 -2.54 -11.82
C LEU A 173 -12.94 -1.60 -10.62
N MET A 174 -14.11 -1.46 -10.03
CA MET A 174 -14.29 -0.80 -8.74
C MET A 174 -13.81 -1.75 -7.65
N GLY A 175 -12.60 -1.55 -7.15
CA GLY A 175 -12.17 -2.09 -5.87
C GLY A 175 -12.93 -1.36 -4.76
N GLU A 176 -13.86 -2.02 -4.08
CA GLU A 176 -14.53 -1.45 -2.90
C GLU A 176 -13.58 -1.52 -1.70
N ILE A 177 -13.39 -0.39 -1.02
CA ILE A 177 -12.55 -0.24 0.17
C ILE A 177 -13.45 -0.09 1.39
N CYS A 178 -13.12 -0.75 2.49
CA CYS A 178 -13.86 -0.71 3.75
C CYS A 178 -13.14 0.21 4.76
N ILE A 179 -13.88 1.13 5.36
CA ILE A 179 -13.46 1.96 6.50
C ILE A 179 -14.44 1.83 7.67
#